data_4804ff85deaad3939bd936471895ec91
#
_entry.id   4804ff85deaad3939bd936471895ec91
#
_cell.length_a   1.000
_cell.length_b   1.000
_cell.length_c   1.000
_cell.angle_alpha   90.00
_cell.angle_beta   90.00
_cell.angle_gamma   90.00
#
_symmetry.space_group_name_H-M   'P 1'
#
loop_
_entity.id
_entity.type
_entity.pdbx_description
1 polymer ?
#
loop_
_entity_poly.entity_id
_entity_poly.type
_entity_poly.pdbx_seq_one_letter_code
_entity_poly.pdbx_strand_id
1 'polypeptide(L)'
;MSLAIYVRVSTQRQAHAQTIEQQLDRLQAHIRNQGWELSVANTFRDDGYSGASLNRPGLDRLRDAVRATEVDRVLITDPDRLARNYVHQMVLLEELERWGCQVLFLDRPMSQDPHDHLLLQIRGAVAEYERTLIAERMRRGRQMKLRAGGLLPWTRPPYGYRV
;
A
#
# COMPACT_ATOMS: atom_id res chain seq x y z
N MET A 1 -23.21 -12.44 1.53
CA MET A 1 -21.77 -12.11 1.33
C MET A 1 -21.69 -10.69 0.81
N SER A 2 -21.10 -9.79 1.56
CA SER A 2 -20.99 -8.36 1.23
C SER A 2 -19.60 -8.07 0.67
N LEU A 3 -19.52 -7.80 -0.64
CA LEU A 3 -18.29 -7.49 -1.36
C LEU A 3 -18.01 -5.99 -1.34
N ALA A 4 -16.74 -5.63 -1.16
CA ALA A 4 -16.24 -4.29 -1.38
C ALA A 4 -15.08 -4.28 -2.38
N ILE A 5 -14.80 -3.12 -2.95
CA ILE A 5 -13.58 -2.86 -3.74
C ILE A 5 -12.81 -1.69 -3.15
N TYR A 6 -11.47 -1.79 -3.22
CA TYR A 6 -10.58 -0.72 -2.83
C TYR A 6 -9.62 -0.36 -3.96
N VAL A 7 -9.55 0.92 -4.30
CA VAL A 7 -8.70 1.46 -5.36
C VAL A 7 -7.89 2.65 -4.87
N ARG A 8 -6.63 2.77 -5.35
CA ARG A 8 -5.74 3.86 -4.96
C ARG A 8 -4.78 4.25 -6.09
N VAL A 9 -4.60 5.56 -6.27
CA VAL A 9 -3.51 6.13 -7.08
C VAL A 9 -2.78 7.21 -6.28
N SER A 10 -1.47 7.41 -6.56
CA SER A 10 -0.69 8.51 -6.00
C SER A 10 -0.47 9.59 -7.04
N THR A 11 -0.42 10.86 -6.63
CA THR A 11 -0.23 12.04 -7.48
C THR A 11 0.99 11.98 -8.41
N GLN A 12 2.06 11.28 -8.02
CA GLN A 12 3.29 11.15 -8.82
C GLN A 12 3.22 10.14 -9.98
N ARG A 13 2.16 9.34 -10.09
CA ARG A 13 2.03 8.28 -11.08
C ARG A 13 0.89 8.46 -12.09
N GLN A 14 0.29 9.63 -12.17
CA GLN A 14 -0.76 9.90 -13.17
C GLN A 14 -0.26 9.77 -14.62
N ALA A 15 1.06 9.77 -14.86
CA ALA A 15 1.63 9.68 -16.22
C ALA A 15 1.88 8.24 -16.73
N HIS A 16 1.99 7.20 -15.87
CA HIS A 16 2.43 5.86 -16.31
C HIS A 16 1.78 4.66 -15.60
N ALA A 17 0.81 4.85 -14.70
CA ALA A 17 0.16 3.75 -14.01
C ALA A 17 -1.36 3.81 -14.18
N GLN A 18 -2.00 2.65 -14.15
CA GLN A 18 -3.45 2.48 -14.19
C GLN A 18 -4.15 3.57 -13.38
N THR A 19 -5.02 4.31 -14.04
CA THR A 19 -5.90 5.29 -13.39
C THR A 19 -6.86 4.58 -12.43
N ILE A 20 -7.53 5.33 -11.56
CA ILE A 20 -8.58 4.75 -10.69
C ILE A 20 -9.66 4.11 -11.54
N GLU A 21 -10.05 4.74 -12.66
CA GLU A 21 -11.06 4.26 -13.58
C GLU A 21 -10.68 2.90 -14.17
N GLN A 22 -9.45 2.74 -14.63
CA GLN A 22 -8.95 1.45 -15.14
C GLN A 22 -8.95 0.35 -14.07
N GLN A 23 -8.62 0.69 -12.82
CA GLN A 23 -8.70 -0.26 -11.71
C GLN A 23 -10.16 -0.67 -11.46
N LEU A 24 -11.09 0.30 -11.44
CA LEU A 24 -12.50 0.07 -11.26
C LEU A 24 -13.08 -0.82 -12.37
N ASP A 25 -12.77 -0.51 -13.63
CA ASP A 25 -13.23 -1.30 -14.79
C ASP A 25 -12.78 -2.76 -14.70
N ARG A 26 -11.51 -2.99 -14.35
CA ARG A 26 -10.95 -4.34 -14.20
C ARG A 26 -11.60 -5.11 -13.04
N LEU A 27 -11.78 -4.47 -11.89
CA LEU A 27 -12.42 -5.08 -10.72
C LEU A 27 -13.88 -5.39 -11.00
N GLN A 28 -14.62 -4.47 -11.61
CA GLN A 28 -16.03 -4.65 -11.99
C GLN A 28 -16.19 -5.74 -13.05
N ALA A 29 -15.29 -5.83 -14.04
CA ALA A 29 -15.31 -6.91 -15.01
C ALA A 29 -15.11 -8.28 -14.35
N HIS A 30 -14.16 -8.38 -13.41
CA HIS A 30 -13.94 -9.60 -12.63
C HIS A 30 -15.18 -9.97 -11.81
N ILE A 31 -15.76 -9.01 -11.09
CA ILE A 31 -16.98 -9.20 -10.28
C ILE A 31 -18.12 -9.74 -11.13
N ARG A 32 -18.36 -9.15 -12.32
CA ARG A 32 -19.38 -9.62 -13.27
C ARG A 32 -19.11 -11.05 -13.75
N ASN A 33 -17.86 -11.36 -14.06
CA ASN A 33 -17.47 -12.71 -14.52
C ASN A 33 -17.65 -13.78 -13.44
N GLN A 34 -17.51 -13.40 -12.17
CA GLN A 34 -17.75 -14.30 -11.03
C GLN A 34 -19.21 -14.36 -10.60
N GLY A 35 -20.10 -13.55 -11.19
CA GLY A 35 -21.50 -13.46 -10.79
C GLY A 35 -21.70 -12.87 -9.38
N TRP A 36 -20.74 -12.06 -8.92
CA TRP A 36 -20.84 -11.40 -7.61
C TRP A 36 -21.62 -10.09 -7.72
N GLU A 37 -22.23 -9.69 -6.59
CA GLU A 37 -22.92 -8.41 -6.48
C GLU A 37 -22.04 -7.40 -5.72
N LEU A 38 -21.96 -6.17 -6.23
CA LEU A 38 -21.25 -5.06 -5.60
C LEU A 38 -22.22 -3.90 -5.36
N SER A 39 -22.40 -3.51 -4.10
CA SER A 39 -23.10 -2.27 -3.77
C SER A 39 -22.22 -1.06 -4.09
N VAL A 40 -22.83 0.00 -4.63
CA VAL A 40 -22.13 1.27 -4.91
C VAL A 40 -21.50 1.85 -3.63
N ALA A 41 -22.16 1.68 -2.48
CA ALA A 41 -21.67 2.12 -1.17
C ALA A 41 -20.34 1.43 -0.77
N ASN A 42 -20.07 0.22 -1.28
CA ASN A 42 -18.90 -0.58 -0.95
C ASN A 42 -17.71 -0.30 -1.89
N THR A 43 -17.65 0.88 -2.50
CA THR A 43 -16.53 1.32 -3.33
C THR A 43 -15.69 2.34 -2.58
N PHE A 44 -14.49 1.94 -2.16
CA PHE A 44 -13.57 2.76 -1.40
C PHE A 44 -12.42 3.27 -2.30
N ARG A 45 -12.22 4.60 -2.30
CA ARG A 45 -11.26 5.28 -3.19
C ARG A 45 -10.33 6.19 -2.40
N ASP A 46 -9.03 6.12 -2.73
CA ASP A 46 -7.99 7.05 -2.28
C ASP A 46 -7.24 7.62 -3.48
N ASP A 47 -7.70 8.77 -3.97
CA ASP A 47 -7.08 9.50 -5.08
C ASP A 47 -6.04 10.49 -4.56
N GLY A 48 -4.82 10.41 -5.09
CA GLY A 48 -3.72 11.29 -4.67
C GLY A 48 -2.99 10.86 -3.39
N TYR A 49 -3.35 9.74 -2.78
CA TYR A 49 -2.74 9.27 -1.53
C TYR A 49 -1.59 8.29 -1.78
N SER A 50 -0.48 8.50 -1.04
CA SER A 50 0.67 7.61 -1.09
C SER A 50 0.38 6.26 -0.42
N GLY A 51 0.81 5.16 -1.05
CA GLY A 51 0.78 3.83 -0.42
C GLY A 51 1.79 3.65 0.73
N ALA A 52 2.66 4.63 0.99
CA ALA A 52 3.60 4.60 2.11
C ALA A 52 2.95 4.98 3.44
N SER A 53 1.86 5.75 3.43
CA SER A 53 1.09 6.13 4.62
C SER A 53 -0.14 5.25 4.78
N LEU A 54 -0.51 4.93 6.02
CA LEU A 54 -1.78 4.26 6.36
C LEU A 54 -2.92 5.25 6.61
N ASN A 55 -2.62 6.51 6.85
CA ASN A 55 -3.62 7.56 7.07
C ASN A 55 -4.22 7.97 5.71
N ARG A 56 -5.34 7.33 5.35
CA ARG A 56 -6.03 7.50 4.07
C ARG A 56 -7.54 7.38 4.28
N PRO A 57 -8.32 8.40 3.88
CA PRO A 57 -9.77 8.43 4.17
C PRO A 57 -10.56 7.25 3.59
N GLY A 58 -10.20 6.77 2.38
CA GLY A 58 -10.84 5.62 1.76
C GLY A 58 -10.52 4.31 2.48
N LEU A 59 -9.24 4.14 2.89
CA LEU A 59 -8.81 2.99 3.68
C LEU A 59 -9.46 2.98 5.06
N ASP A 60 -9.53 4.13 5.73
CA ASP A 60 -10.14 4.23 7.07
C ASP A 60 -11.63 3.87 7.01
N ARG A 61 -12.37 4.39 6.01
CA ARG A 61 -13.78 4.00 5.79
C ARG A 61 -13.94 2.51 5.49
N LEU A 62 -13.02 1.90 4.72
CA LEU A 62 -13.03 0.46 4.48
C LEU A 62 -12.86 -0.31 5.80
N ARG A 63 -11.89 0.07 6.62
CA ARG A 63 -11.63 -0.56 7.92
C ARG A 63 -12.84 -0.45 8.85
N ASP A 64 -13.50 0.71 8.88
CA ASP A 64 -14.72 0.93 9.67
C ASP A 64 -15.86 0.04 9.18
N ALA A 65 -16.09 -0.07 7.87
CA ALA A 65 -17.12 -0.93 7.28
C ALA A 65 -16.87 -2.42 7.56
N VAL A 66 -15.61 -2.87 7.47
CA VAL A 66 -15.24 -4.24 7.84
C VAL A 66 -15.45 -4.50 9.32
N ARG A 67 -15.05 -3.56 10.18
CA ARG A 67 -15.23 -3.65 11.63
C ARG A 67 -16.69 -3.68 12.04
N ALA A 68 -17.56 -2.97 11.32
CA ALA A 68 -19.01 -3.01 11.50
C ALA A 68 -19.67 -4.27 10.93
N THR A 69 -18.88 -5.21 10.37
CA THR A 69 -19.36 -6.42 9.69
C THR A 69 -20.25 -6.16 8.47
N GLU A 70 -20.15 -4.96 7.88
CA GLU A 70 -20.86 -4.58 6.66
C GLU A 70 -20.19 -5.15 5.40
N VAL A 71 -18.91 -5.51 5.49
CA VAL A 71 -18.07 -6.06 4.41
C VAL A 71 -17.35 -7.30 4.91
N ASP A 72 -17.54 -8.42 4.22
CA ASP A 72 -16.89 -9.70 4.53
C ASP A 72 -15.82 -10.08 3.48
N ARG A 73 -15.77 -9.37 2.36
CA ARG A 73 -14.79 -9.61 1.29
C ARG A 73 -14.37 -8.31 0.62
N VAL A 74 -13.07 -8.12 0.45
CA VAL A 74 -12.50 -6.96 -0.27
C VAL A 74 -11.70 -7.42 -1.47
N LEU A 75 -12.00 -6.87 -2.65
CA LEU A 75 -11.25 -7.13 -3.89
C LEU A 75 -10.38 -5.91 -4.23
N ILE A 76 -9.11 -6.15 -4.50
CA ILE A 76 -8.09 -5.14 -4.81
C ILE A 76 -7.31 -5.60 -6.05
N THR A 77 -6.82 -4.68 -6.90
CA THR A 77 -6.06 -5.08 -8.09
C THR A 77 -4.74 -5.76 -7.74
N ASP A 78 -3.94 -5.15 -6.87
CA ASP A 78 -2.65 -5.69 -6.44
C ASP A 78 -2.30 -5.22 -5.01
N PRO A 79 -1.41 -5.92 -4.28
CA PRO A 79 -1.03 -5.57 -2.91
C PRO A 79 -0.46 -4.15 -2.75
N ASP A 80 0.20 -3.59 -3.80
CA ASP A 80 0.75 -2.24 -3.77
C ASP A 80 -0.34 -1.16 -3.68
N ARG A 81 -1.59 -1.49 -4.04
CA ARG A 81 -2.73 -0.60 -3.85
C ARG A 81 -3.11 -0.53 -2.39
N LEU A 82 -3.07 -1.67 -1.70
CA LEU A 82 -3.32 -1.71 -0.26
C LEU A 82 -2.24 -0.95 0.51
N ALA A 83 -0.96 -1.30 0.33
CA ALA A 83 0.17 -0.53 0.85
C ALA A 83 1.43 -0.82 0.04
N ARG A 84 2.39 0.14 -0.04
CA ARG A 84 3.68 -0.09 -0.70
C ARG A 84 4.70 -0.73 0.24
N ASN A 85 4.55 -0.49 1.53
CA ASN A 85 5.40 -1.09 2.55
C ASN A 85 4.83 -2.46 2.90
N TYR A 86 5.66 -3.49 2.79
CA TYR A 86 5.28 -4.86 3.10
C TYR A 86 4.76 -5.02 4.54
N VAL A 87 5.42 -4.38 5.52
CA VAL A 87 4.97 -4.44 6.92
C VAL A 87 3.55 -3.87 7.05
N HIS A 88 3.26 -2.75 6.37
CA HIS A 88 1.92 -2.17 6.35
C HIS A 88 0.90 -3.10 5.65
N GLN A 89 1.30 -3.81 4.57
CA GLN A 89 0.43 -4.80 3.94
C GLN A 89 0.04 -5.89 4.93
N MET A 90 1.04 -6.48 5.61
CA MET A 90 0.81 -7.56 6.58
C MET A 90 -0.08 -7.11 7.74
N VAL A 91 0.19 -5.94 8.31
CA VAL A 91 -0.63 -5.38 9.40
C VAL A 91 -2.09 -5.21 8.97
N LEU A 92 -2.31 -4.65 7.76
CA LEU A 92 -3.67 -4.46 7.24
C LEU A 92 -4.37 -5.78 6.93
N LEU A 93 -3.66 -6.74 6.33
CA LEU A 93 -4.22 -8.07 6.04
C LEU A 93 -4.62 -8.78 7.33
N GLU A 94 -3.73 -8.83 8.33
CA GLU A 94 -4.00 -9.42 9.63
C GLU A 94 -5.17 -8.72 10.35
N GLU A 95 -5.25 -7.40 10.27
CA GLU A 95 -6.34 -6.62 10.85
C GLU A 95 -7.68 -6.97 10.21
N LEU A 96 -7.76 -6.99 8.86
CA LEU A 96 -8.98 -7.29 8.11
C LEU A 96 -9.41 -8.75 8.31
N GLU A 97 -8.47 -9.69 8.29
CA GLU A 97 -8.74 -11.12 8.55
C GLU A 97 -9.25 -11.36 9.97
N ARG A 98 -8.68 -10.67 10.97
CA ARG A 98 -9.15 -10.74 12.37
C ARG A 98 -10.60 -10.32 12.53
N TRP A 99 -11.07 -9.39 11.70
CA TRP A 99 -12.47 -8.96 11.66
C TRP A 99 -13.34 -9.81 10.72
N GLY A 100 -12.80 -10.94 10.22
CA GLY A 100 -13.53 -11.89 9.38
C GLY A 100 -13.63 -11.48 7.90
N CYS A 101 -12.87 -10.48 7.46
CA CYS A 101 -12.88 -10.03 6.09
C CYS A 101 -11.79 -10.70 5.25
N GLN A 102 -12.17 -11.34 4.15
CA GLN A 102 -11.26 -11.94 3.19
C GLN A 102 -10.75 -10.89 2.19
N VAL A 103 -9.43 -10.74 2.04
CA VAL A 103 -8.83 -9.88 1.03
C VAL A 103 -8.41 -10.69 -0.20
N LEU A 104 -8.86 -10.27 -1.38
CA LEU A 104 -8.57 -10.91 -2.66
C LEU A 104 -7.79 -9.93 -3.56
N PHE A 105 -6.74 -10.43 -4.22
CA PHE A 105 -5.98 -9.66 -5.20
C PHE A 105 -6.21 -10.20 -6.60
N LEU A 106 -6.56 -9.29 -7.55
CA LEU A 106 -6.86 -9.65 -8.93
C LEU A 106 -5.61 -10.12 -9.69
N ASP A 107 -4.50 -9.38 -9.57
CA ASP A 107 -3.27 -9.62 -10.33
C ASP A 107 -2.33 -10.64 -9.66
N ARG A 108 -2.54 -10.89 -8.39
CA ARG A 108 -1.81 -11.91 -7.64
C ARG A 108 -2.80 -12.57 -6.68
N PRO A 109 -3.46 -13.64 -7.10
CA PRO A 109 -4.22 -14.43 -6.16
C PRO A 109 -3.23 -14.89 -5.08
N MET A 110 -3.31 -14.28 -3.91
CA MET A 110 -2.62 -14.81 -2.73
C MET A 110 -3.34 -16.13 -2.44
N SER A 111 -2.70 -17.22 -2.84
CA SER A 111 -3.15 -18.52 -2.37
C SER A 111 -2.93 -18.54 -0.85
N GLN A 112 -3.82 -19.18 -0.11
CA GLN A 112 -3.62 -19.45 1.33
C GLN A 112 -2.51 -20.48 1.55
N ASP A 113 -1.66 -20.70 0.53
CA ASP A 113 -0.54 -21.61 0.61
C ASP A 113 0.52 -21.04 1.56
N PRO A 114 0.93 -21.78 2.59
CA PRO A 114 2.03 -21.39 3.48
C PRO A 114 3.32 -21.01 2.75
N HIS A 115 3.57 -21.56 1.56
CA HIS A 115 4.72 -21.21 0.72
C HIS A 115 4.64 -19.78 0.18
N ASP A 116 3.47 -19.31 -0.27
CA ASP A 116 3.30 -17.95 -0.75
C ASP A 116 3.45 -16.92 0.39
N HIS A 117 2.98 -17.27 1.59
CA HIS A 117 3.18 -16.49 2.80
C HIS A 117 4.67 -16.36 3.16
N LEU A 118 5.42 -17.45 3.09
CA LEU A 118 6.87 -17.46 3.34
C LEU A 118 7.64 -16.65 2.28
N LEU A 119 7.32 -16.80 1.00
CA LEU A 119 7.92 -16.01 -0.08
C LEU A 119 7.65 -14.52 0.10
N LEU A 120 6.47 -14.15 0.55
CA LEU A 120 6.09 -12.77 0.83
C LEU A 120 6.90 -12.21 2.00
N GLN A 121 7.09 -12.97 3.07
CA GLN A 121 7.94 -12.61 4.21
C GLN A 121 9.41 -12.43 3.82
N ILE A 122 9.96 -13.34 3.01
CA ILE A 122 11.33 -13.25 2.51
C ILE A 122 11.52 -11.99 1.65
N ARG A 123 10.61 -11.69 0.75
CA ARG A 123 10.66 -10.46 -0.08
C ARG A 123 10.58 -9.20 0.78
N GLY A 124 9.77 -9.20 1.83
CA GLY A 124 9.69 -8.10 2.80
C GLY A 124 11.00 -7.90 3.54
N ALA A 125 11.61 -8.97 4.04
CA ALA A 125 12.89 -8.92 4.73
C ALA A 125 14.02 -8.42 3.80
N VAL A 126 14.06 -8.87 2.55
CA VAL A 126 15.03 -8.38 1.55
C VAL A 126 14.84 -6.89 1.27
N ALA A 127 13.61 -6.42 1.08
CA ALA A 127 13.32 -5.02 0.83
C ALA A 127 13.68 -4.12 2.04
N GLU A 128 13.52 -4.60 3.26
CA GLU A 128 13.94 -3.92 4.49
C GLU A 128 15.48 -3.85 4.58
N TYR A 129 16.16 -4.94 4.29
CA TYR A 129 17.61 -5.00 4.26
C TYR A 129 18.21 -4.04 3.22
N GLU A 130 17.65 -4.00 1.99
CA GLU A 130 18.08 -3.04 0.96
C GLU A 130 17.90 -1.59 1.41
N ARG A 131 16.78 -1.25 2.07
CA ARG A 131 16.58 0.09 2.63
C ARG A 131 17.61 0.44 3.68
N THR A 132 17.94 -0.50 4.57
CA THR A 132 18.97 -0.33 5.60
C THR A 132 20.34 -0.08 4.96
N LEU A 133 20.71 -0.84 3.93
CA LEU A 133 21.96 -0.63 3.19
C LEU A 133 22.03 0.75 2.53
N ILE A 134 20.93 1.21 1.92
CA ILE A 134 20.86 2.54 1.31
C ILE A 134 21.02 3.62 2.38
N ALA A 135 20.34 3.51 3.52
CA ALA A 135 20.44 4.45 4.63
C ALA A 135 21.86 4.51 5.19
N GLU A 136 22.55 3.36 5.35
CA GLU A 136 23.92 3.30 5.77
C GLU A 136 24.89 3.95 4.76
N ARG A 137 24.74 3.66 3.47
CA ARG A 137 25.54 4.31 2.41
C ARG A 137 25.38 5.83 2.44
N MET A 138 24.14 6.32 2.58
CA MET A 138 23.88 7.74 2.70
C MET A 138 24.48 8.35 3.96
N ARG A 139 24.43 7.64 5.09
CA ARG A 139 25.06 8.08 6.34
C ARG A 139 26.57 8.17 6.19
N ARG A 140 27.22 7.13 5.65
CA ARG A 140 28.67 7.12 5.39
C ARG A 140 29.06 8.24 4.42
N GLY A 141 28.32 8.44 3.32
CA GLY A 141 28.57 9.51 2.36
C GLY A 141 28.46 10.91 2.98
N ARG A 142 27.48 11.14 3.88
CA ARG A 142 27.37 12.40 4.64
C ARG A 142 28.55 12.61 5.57
N GLN A 143 28.97 11.56 6.29
CA GLN A 143 30.12 11.65 7.19
C GLN A 143 31.43 11.92 6.42
N MET A 144 31.65 11.31 5.26
CA MET A 144 32.81 11.59 4.41
C MET A 144 32.82 13.05 3.92
N LYS A 145 31.68 13.58 3.46
CA LYS A 145 31.55 14.97 3.06
C LYS A 145 31.88 15.94 4.22
N LEU A 146 31.36 15.65 5.40
CA LEU A 146 31.65 16.47 6.60
C LEU A 146 33.14 16.45 6.97
N ARG A 147 33.79 15.28 6.94
CA ARG A 147 35.22 15.15 7.20
C ARG A 147 36.07 15.86 6.16
N ALA A 148 35.61 15.92 4.92
CA ALA A 148 36.27 16.65 3.84
C ALA A 148 35.98 18.17 3.85
N GLY A 149 35.28 18.69 4.87
CA GLY A 149 34.93 20.10 4.96
C GLY A 149 33.79 20.53 4.01
N GLY A 150 33.13 19.57 3.36
CA GLY A 150 32.05 19.86 2.42
C GLY A 150 30.72 20.15 3.12
N LEU A 151 29.97 21.13 2.60
CA LEU A 151 28.62 21.42 3.08
C LEU A 151 27.66 20.28 2.70
N LEU A 152 26.81 19.89 3.65
CA LEU A 152 25.70 18.98 3.37
C LEU A 152 24.55 19.75 2.69
N PRO A 153 23.87 19.15 1.71
CA PRO A 153 22.66 19.77 1.13
C PRO A 153 21.53 19.68 2.16
N TRP A 154 21.34 20.76 2.91
CA TRP A 154 20.22 20.91 3.83
C TRP A 154 19.05 21.55 3.07
N THR A 155 17.89 20.95 3.16
CA THR A 155 16.65 21.56 2.61
C THR A 155 16.15 22.73 3.48
N ARG A 156 16.57 22.78 4.76
CA ARG A 156 16.36 23.91 5.69
C ARG A 156 17.62 24.11 6.50
N PRO A 157 18.07 25.37 6.70
CA PRO A 157 19.23 25.63 7.53
C PRO A 157 18.95 25.21 8.98
N PRO A 158 19.96 24.70 9.73
CA PRO A 158 19.83 24.45 11.15
C PRO A 158 19.48 25.74 11.91
N TYR A 159 18.87 25.59 13.07
CA TYR A 159 18.54 26.72 13.94
C TYR A 159 19.77 27.60 14.18
N GLY A 160 19.63 28.91 13.98
CA GLY A 160 20.74 29.89 14.14
C GLY A 160 21.55 30.19 12.88
N TYR A 161 21.29 29.51 11.73
CA TYR A 161 21.96 29.79 10.46
C TYR A 161 20.97 30.35 9.44
N ARG A 162 21.41 31.40 8.69
CA ARG A 162 20.71 31.91 7.51
C ARG A 162 21.47 31.47 6.26
N VAL A 163 20.74 31.04 5.22
CA VAL A 163 21.25 30.84 3.86
C VAL A 163 21.07 32.12 3.09
#